data_a5b6f3bad58abd7284fc78405c22c31f
#
_entry.id   a5b6f3bad58abd7284fc78405c22c31f
#
_cell.length_a   1.000
_cell.length_b   1.000
_cell.length_c   1.000
_cell.angle_alpha   90.00
_cell.angle_beta   90.00
_cell.angle_gamma   90.00
#
_symmetry.space_group_name_H-M   'P 1'
#
loop_
_entity.id
_entity.type
_entity.pdbx_description
1 polymer ?
#
loop_
_entity_poly.entity_id
_entity_poly.type
_entity_poly.pdbx_seq_one_letter_code
_entity_poly.pdbx_strand_id
1 'polypeptide(L)'
;MKRHARIFTGLLAALTACALLAGCGASSASNTAMAEIDKGAAADYESAAGASSWGGDTTEGMTDEGTLLAPDPARKIIYTADLSLESTEFDSASASLLDALAQAGGYVQSSESGGSTEYGRWVRWSLRVPADQYRSFLTAAENSASRTSLSESTEDVTADYVDVEARLNSLEAQRQRLEELRAQAANLEDLLAIENQLTQVQYQIESYTGQKRVLDDQITYSTVNVYLDEVKVLSPTSTSFGSRIARAFTEGWRGFGHGLQDLAVALVGGLPWLLVLALAAAGGTALYRRRPRRQKRPSGYAAQPPAPQKEQPPETPLK
;
A
#
# COMPACT_ATOMS: atom_id res chain seq x y z
N MET A 1 24.27 52.45 -26.80
CA MET A 1 23.19 51.40 -26.86
C MET A 1 23.67 49.96 -26.62
N LYS A 2 24.96 49.62 -26.73
CA LYS A 2 25.46 48.21 -26.55
C LYS A 2 25.70 47.78 -25.09
N ARG A 3 25.66 48.66 -24.08
CA ARG A 3 25.85 48.27 -22.65
C ARG A 3 24.58 47.88 -21.93
N HIS A 4 23.41 48.34 -22.35
CA HIS A 4 22.13 47.98 -21.73
C HIS A 4 21.61 46.59 -22.17
N ALA A 5 21.95 46.15 -23.40
CA ALA A 5 21.63 44.82 -23.88
C ALA A 5 22.36 43.72 -23.09
N ARG A 6 23.59 43.95 -22.63
CA ARG A 6 24.37 42.96 -21.85
C ARG A 6 23.88 42.81 -20.40
N ILE A 7 23.29 43.87 -19.83
CA ILE A 7 22.69 43.78 -18.47
C ILE A 7 21.35 43.06 -18.49
N PHE A 8 20.55 43.26 -19.56
CA PHE A 8 19.27 42.60 -19.72
C PHE A 8 19.41 41.07 -19.99
N THR A 9 20.41 40.68 -20.79
CA THR A 9 20.73 39.24 -21.01
C THR A 9 21.29 38.57 -19.76
N GLY A 10 22.06 39.27 -18.92
CA GLY A 10 22.55 38.72 -17.65
C GLY A 10 21.43 38.51 -16.61
N LEU A 11 20.46 39.45 -16.57
CA LEU A 11 19.32 39.35 -15.64
C LEU A 11 18.33 38.23 -16.05
N LEU A 12 18.12 38.01 -17.35
CA LEU A 12 17.28 36.95 -17.87
C LEU A 12 17.92 35.57 -17.64
N ALA A 13 19.25 35.46 -17.80
CA ALA A 13 19.98 34.21 -17.52
C ALA A 13 20.01 33.85 -16.02
N ALA A 14 20.06 34.86 -15.12
CA ALA A 14 19.98 34.63 -13.68
C ALA A 14 18.58 34.18 -13.23
N LEU A 15 17.49 34.65 -13.86
CA LEU A 15 16.13 34.28 -13.57
C LEU A 15 15.81 32.85 -14.02
N THR A 16 16.35 32.40 -15.16
CA THR A 16 16.20 31.02 -15.64
C THR A 16 17.01 30.01 -14.82
N ALA A 17 18.17 30.40 -14.28
CA ALA A 17 18.99 29.57 -13.41
C ALA A 17 18.33 29.35 -12.03
N CYS A 18 17.62 30.36 -11.47
CA CYS A 18 16.86 30.20 -10.23
C CYS A 18 15.63 29.31 -10.36
N ALA A 19 14.96 29.29 -11.53
CA ALA A 19 13.78 28.42 -11.77
C ALA A 19 14.14 26.93 -11.89
N LEU A 20 15.37 26.60 -12.29
CA LEU A 20 15.85 25.22 -12.41
C LEU A 20 16.34 24.62 -11.08
N LEU A 21 16.60 25.42 -10.05
CA LEU A 21 17.05 24.98 -8.73
C LEU A 21 15.92 24.74 -7.72
N ALA A 22 14.68 25.15 -8.03
CA ALA A 22 13.52 24.93 -7.15
C ALA A 22 12.81 23.58 -7.38
N GLY A 23 13.28 22.73 -8.27
CA GLY A 23 12.62 21.48 -8.69
C GLY A 23 13.13 20.19 -8.06
N CYS A 24 14.05 20.20 -7.10
CA CYS A 24 14.56 18.98 -6.45
C CYS A 24 14.47 19.09 -4.93
N GLY A 25 13.42 18.51 -4.33
CA GLY A 25 13.35 18.44 -2.87
C GLY A 25 12.05 17.87 -2.31
N ALA A 26 11.69 16.63 -2.66
CA ALA A 26 10.85 15.82 -1.80
C ALA A 26 11.04 14.33 -2.15
N SER A 27 12.12 13.73 -1.70
CA SER A 27 12.24 12.27 -1.58
C SER A 27 12.26 11.94 -0.09
N SER A 28 11.14 11.41 0.39
CA SER A 28 11.03 10.80 1.71
C SER A 28 11.94 9.57 1.74
N ALA A 29 12.99 9.61 2.57
CA ALA A 29 13.82 8.48 2.90
C ALA A 29 13.02 7.51 3.78
N SER A 30 12.60 6.38 3.23
CA SER A 30 12.22 5.21 3.99
C SER A 30 13.49 4.44 4.35
N ASN A 31 13.82 4.46 5.64
CA ASN A 31 14.96 3.79 6.24
C ASN A 31 14.61 2.29 6.36
N THR A 32 15.08 1.48 5.42
CA THR A 32 15.05 0.02 5.53
C THR A 32 16.42 -0.43 6.02
N ALA A 33 16.50 -0.78 7.30
CA ALA A 33 17.64 -1.44 7.87
C ALA A 33 17.74 -2.86 7.28
N MET A 34 18.69 -3.08 6.38
CA MET A 34 19.12 -4.41 5.95
C MET A 34 20.01 -4.98 7.03
N ALA A 35 19.55 -6.06 7.66
CA ALA A 35 20.41 -6.93 8.45
C ALA A 35 21.23 -7.78 7.47
N GLU A 36 22.54 -7.65 7.58
CA GLU A 36 23.57 -8.45 6.92
C GLU A 36 23.49 -9.88 7.50
N ILE A 37 23.14 -10.87 6.67
CA ILE A 37 23.24 -12.27 7.01
C ILE A 37 24.50 -12.80 6.33
N ASP A 38 25.41 -13.20 7.20
CA ASP A 38 26.69 -13.86 6.98
C ASP A 38 26.59 -15.07 6.03
N LYS A 39 27.51 -15.12 5.05
CA LYS A 39 27.72 -16.24 4.16
C LYS A 39 28.56 -17.30 4.86
N GLY A 40 27.93 -18.40 5.21
CA GLY A 40 28.63 -19.59 5.72
C GLY A 40 28.12 -20.88 5.09
N ALA A 41 29.06 -21.56 4.41
CA ALA A 41 29.09 -22.98 4.07
C ALA A 41 28.21 -23.48 2.93
N ALA A 42 28.83 -23.58 1.75
CA ALA A 42 28.48 -24.52 0.70
C ALA A 42 28.73 -25.96 1.18
N ALA A 43 27.73 -26.82 1.07
CA ALA A 43 27.88 -28.27 1.11
C ALA A 43 27.38 -28.83 -0.21
N ASP A 44 28.32 -29.42 -0.95
CA ASP A 44 28.08 -30.20 -2.15
C ASP A 44 27.11 -31.35 -1.88
N TYR A 45 26.03 -31.43 -2.66
CA TYR A 45 25.29 -32.68 -2.84
C TYR A 45 25.33 -33.08 -4.30
N GLU A 46 26.08 -34.13 -4.50
CA GLU A 46 26.31 -34.85 -5.73
C GLU A 46 24.98 -35.44 -6.28
N SER A 47 24.70 -35.11 -7.52
CA SER A 47 23.55 -35.56 -8.30
C SER A 47 23.76 -37.01 -8.72
N ALA A 48 23.00 -37.94 -8.18
CA ALA A 48 22.86 -39.28 -8.73
C ALA A 48 21.69 -39.34 -9.72
N ALA A 49 22.03 -39.29 -11.00
CA ALA A 49 21.12 -39.54 -12.09
C ALA A 49 20.82 -41.04 -12.15
N GLY A 50 19.60 -41.43 -11.81
CA GLY A 50 19.03 -42.77 -12.04
C GLY A 50 17.93 -42.67 -13.10
N ALA A 51 18.29 -42.87 -14.36
CA ALA A 51 17.34 -43.03 -15.45
C ALA A 51 16.70 -44.43 -15.35
N SER A 52 15.39 -44.49 -15.07
CA SER A 52 14.57 -45.66 -15.38
C SER A 52 13.46 -45.25 -16.37
N SER A 53 13.76 -45.57 -17.62
CA SER A 53 12.82 -45.60 -18.74
C SER A 53 11.74 -46.70 -18.47
N TRP A 54 10.47 -46.27 -18.34
CA TRP A 54 9.34 -47.12 -18.56
C TRP A 54 8.49 -46.49 -19.64
N GLY A 55 8.59 -47.09 -20.86
CA GLY A 55 7.68 -46.84 -21.95
C GLY A 55 6.34 -47.50 -21.64
N GLY A 56 5.28 -46.78 -21.87
CA GLY A 56 3.89 -47.22 -21.79
C GLY A 56 3.06 -46.19 -22.53
N ASP A 57 2.94 -46.42 -23.84
CA ASP A 57 1.98 -45.81 -24.76
C ASP A 57 0.55 -46.13 -24.32
N THR A 58 -0.23 -45.10 -23.95
CA THR A 58 -1.70 -45.07 -24.11
C THR A 58 -2.15 -43.64 -24.17
N THR A 59 -2.29 -43.18 -25.40
CA THR A 59 -3.04 -41.96 -25.76
C THR A 59 -4.54 -42.25 -25.52
N GLU A 60 -5.05 -41.83 -24.42
CA GLU A 60 -6.51 -41.58 -24.27
C GLU A 60 -6.69 -40.18 -23.69
N GLY A 61 -7.46 -39.41 -24.44
CA GLY A 61 -7.68 -37.97 -24.18
C GLY A 61 -8.32 -37.74 -22.80
N MET A 62 -7.60 -37.02 -21.98
CA MET A 62 -8.16 -36.35 -20.81
C MET A 62 -8.37 -34.88 -21.13
N THR A 63 -9.52 -34.61 -21.76
CA THR A 63 -10.19 -33.34 -21.58
C THR A 63 -10.95 -33.44 -20.26
N ASP A 64 -10.25 -33.22 -19.14
CA ASP A 64 -10.87 -32.96 -17.86
C ASP A 64 -10.46 -31.59 -17.36
N GLU A 65 -10.94 -30.59 -18.06
CA GLU A 65 -11.05 -29.23 -17.58
C GLU A 65 -12.35 -29.13 -16.78
N GLY A 66 -12.27 -29.24 -15.45
CA GLY A 66 -13.39 -28.80 -14.62
C GLY A 66 -13.86 -29.71 -13.51
N THR A 67 -13.19 -30.85 -13.22
CA THR A 67 -13.51 -31.59 -11.97
C THR A 67 -12.53 -31.18 -10.87
N LEU A 68 -12.45 -29.89 -10.56
CA LEU A 68 -11.90 -29.45 -9.29
C LEU A 68 -12.91 -29.78 -8.20
N LEU A 69 -12.73 -31.03 -7.64
CA LEU A 69 -13.17 -31.42 -6.32
C LEU A 69 -14.65 -31.12 -6.01
N ALA A 70 -15.56 -32.00 -6.46
CA ALA A 70 -16.76 -32.17 -5.67
C ALA A 70 -16.31 -32.44 -4.22
N PRO A 71 -16.76 -31.67 -3.23
CA PRO A 71 -16.35 -31.88 -1.85
C PRO A 71 -16.75 -33.32 -1.47
N ASP A 72 -15.72 -34.11 -1.17
CA ASP A 72 -15.97 -35.45 -0.55
C ASP A 72 -16.74 -35.19 0.75
N PRO A 73 -17.96 -35.68 0.90
CA PRO A 73 -18.77 -35.41 2.08
C PRO A 73 -18.13 -35.89 3.38
N ALA A 74 -17.08 -36.70 3.29
CA ALA A 74 -16.28 -37.14 4.43
C ALA A 74 -15.27 -36.10 4.92
N ARG A 75 -14.92 -35.10 4.09
CA ARG A 75 -13.95 -34.11 4.48
C ARG A 75 -14.55 -32.97 5.30
N LYS A 76 -13.83 -32.59 6.35
CA LYS A 76 -14.14 -31.43 7.21
C LYS A 76 -13.31 -30.23 6.76
N ILE A 77 -13.93 -29.34 5.97
CA ILE A 77 -13.26 -28.22 5.33
C ILE A 77 -13.80 -26.92 5.89
N ILE A 78 -12.90 -26.03 6.29
CA ILE A 78 -13.20 -24.67 6.71
C ILE A 78 -12.89 -23.73 5.54
N TYR A 79 -13.86 -22.89 5.18
CA TYR A 79 -13.69 -21.85 4.17
C TYR A 79 -13.65 -20.49 4.83
N THR A 80 -12.64 -19.70 4.48
CA THR A 80 -12.52 -18.28 4.87
C THR A 80 -12.27 -17.45 3.64
N ALA A 81 -12.95 -16.30 3.52
CA ALA A 81 -12.72 -15.35 2.44
C ALA A 81 -12.63 -13.93 2.98
N ASP A 82 -11.73 -13.15 2.37
CA ASP A 82 -11.61 -11.70 2.53
C ASP A 82 -11.95 -11.05 1.20
N LEU A 83 -13.07 -10.32 1.14
CA LEU A 83 -13.61 -9.69 -0.05
C LEU A 83 -13.61 -8.18 0.12
N SER A 84 -12.88 -7.47 -0.76
CA SER A 84 -12.89 -6.01 -0.82
C SER A 84 -13.68 -5.53 -2.02
N LEU A 85 -14.62 -4.65 -1.77
CA LEU A 85 -15.57 -4.10 -2.73
C LEU A 85 -15.53 -2.57 -2.72
N GLU A 86 -15.74 -1.97 -3.87
CA GLU A 86 -15.94 -0.52 -4.03
C GLU A 86 -17.27 -0.25 -4.71
N SER A 87 -17.98 0.77 -4.24
CA SER A 87 -19.23 1.21 -4.87
C SER A 87 -19.33 2.73 -4.93
N THR A 88 -19.91 3.25 -6.01
CA THR A 88 -20.36 4.65 -6.14
C THR A 88 -21.75 4.85 -5.54
N GLU A 89 -22.50 3.76 -5.33
CA GLU A 89 -23.83 3.72 -4.74
C GLU A 89 -23.82 2.85 -3.48
N PHE A 90 -23.21 3.37 -2.43
CA PHE A 90 -22.93 2.64 -1.20
C PHE A 90 -24.15 1.99 -0.57
N ASP A 91 -25.26 2.74 -0.47
CA ASP A 91 -26.48 2.25 0.21
C ASP A 91 -27.15 1.12 -0.59
N SER A 92 -27.17 1.22 -1.93
CA SER A 92 -27.68 0.17 -2.80
C SER A 92 -26.83 -1.10 -2.77
N ALA A 93 -25.49 -0.93 -2.82
CA ALA A 93 -24.55 -2.05 -2.76
C ALA A 93 -24.63 -2.77 -1.41
N SER A 94 -24.68 -2.03 -0.30
CA SER A 94 -24.82 -2.60 1.04
C SER A 94 -26.12 -3.37 1.23
N ALA A 95 -27.24 -2.82 0.74
CA ALA A 95 -28.54 -3.50 0.80
C ALA A 95 -28.54 -4.78 -0.04
N SER A 96 -28.03 -4.72 -1.28
CA SER A 96 -27.95 -5.90 -2.16
C SER A 96 -27.09 -7.01 -1.58
N LEU A 97 -25.99 -6.66 -0.90
CA LEU A 97 -25.09 -7.61 -0.26
C LEU A 97 -25.75 -8.30 0.96
N LEU A 98 -26.48 -7.54 1.77
CA LEU A 98 -27.23 -8.09 2.91
C LEU A 98 -28.41 -8.95 2.46
N ASP A 99 -29.07 -8.57 1.36
CA ASP A 99 -30.12 -9.39 0.75
C ASP A 99 -29.56 -10.72 0.21
N ALA A 100 -28.40 -10.70 -0.44
CA ALA A 100 -27.69 -11.90 -0.88
C ALA A 100 -27.31 -12.80 0.30
N LEU A 101 -26.86 -12.21 1.42
CA LEU A 101 -26.57 -12.96 2.65
C LEU A 101 -27.82 -13.64 3.20
N ALA A 102 -28.93 -12.92 3.27
CA ALA A 102 -30.21 -13.45 3.76
C ALA A 102 -30.71 -14.59 2.86
N GLN A 103 -30.59 -14.46 1.53
CA GLN A 103 -30.94 -15.50 0.57
C GLN A 103 -30.07 -16.77 0.72
N ALA A 104 -28.80 -16.59 1.05
CA ALA A 104 -27.89 -17.71 1.35
C ALA A 104 -28.15 -18.33 2.73
N GLY A 105 -29.07 -17.79 3.55
CA GLY A 105 -29.30 -18.25 4.92
C GLY A 105 -28.17 -17.91 5.90
N GLY A 106 -27.33 -16.95 5.56
CA GLY A 106 -26.24 -16.48 6.39
C GLY A 106 -26.70 -15.38 7.37
N TYR A 107 -25.77 -14.98 8.25
CA TYR A 107 -26.00 -13.89 9.22
C TYR A 107 -24.74 -13.05 9.42
N VAL A 108 -24.96 -11.81 9.92
CA VAL A 108 -23.89 -10.90 10.28
C VAL A 108 -23.42 -11.22 11.69
N GLN A 109 -22.15 -11.60 11.83
CA GLN A 109 -21.51 -11.85 13.12
C GLN A 109 -21.05 -10.54 13.77
N SER A 110 -20.43 -9.66 12.97
CA SER A 110 -20.02 -8.33 13.41
C SER A 110 -20.14 -7.33 12.28
N SER A 111 -20.39 -6.06 12.63
CA SER A 111 -20.46 -4.95 11.68
C SER A 111 -19.75 -3.75 12.30
N GLU A 112 -18.84 -3.16 11.53
CA GLU A 112 -18.14 -1.93 11.86
C GLU A 112 -18.28 -0.98 10.68
N SER A 113 -18.61 0.28 10.91
CA SER A 113 -18.79 1.28 9.87
C SER A 113 -18.21 2.62 10.28
N GLY A 114 -17.79 3.42 9.32
CA GLY A 114 -17.24 4.74 9.57
C GLY A 114 -17.18 5.59 8.31
N GLY A 115 -16.53 6.75 8.43
CA GLY A 115 -16.43 7.71 7.35
C GLY A 115 -17.58 8.71 7.33
N SER A 116 -17.63 9.51 6.27
CA SER A 116 -18.68 10.48 6.02
C SER A 116 -18.96 10.59 4.53
N THR A 117 -20.11 11.14 4.16
CA THR A 117 -20.46 11.38 2.75
C THR A 117 -19.49 12.32 2.03
N GLU A 118 -18.71 13.12 2.76
CA GLU A 118 -17.71 14.03 2.20
C GLU A 118 -16.40 13.33 1.85
N TYR A 119 -15.94 12.43 2.74
CA TYR A 119 -14.64 11.74 2.65
C TYR A 119 -14.74 10.29 2.19
N GLY A 120 -15.96 9.79 1.98
CA GLY A 120 -16.26 8.39 1.69
C GLY A 120 -16.67 7.63 2.96
N ARG A 121 -17.69 6.79 2.84
CA ARG A 121 -18.16 5.88 3.89
C ARG A 121 -17.54 4.51 3.66
N TRP A 122 -17.35 3.78 4.72
CA TRP A 122 -16.91 2.40 4.64
C TRP A 122 -17.66 1.54 5.66
N VAL A 123 -17.76 0.27 5.34
CA VAL A 123 -18.29 -0.73 6.26
C VAL A 123 -17.48 -2.02 6.14
N ARG A 124 -17.25 -2.65 7.28
CA ARG A 124 -16.66 -3.98 7.38
C ARG A 124 -17.65 -4.90 8.06
N TRP A 125 -17.90 -6.02 7.43
CA TRP A 125 -18.73 -7.09 7.99
C TRP A 125 -17.90 -8.37 8.13
N SER A 126 -18.11 -9.07 9.25
CA SER A 126 -17.77 -10.49 9.35
C SER A 126 -19.07 -11.26 9.23
N LEU A 127 -19.20 -12.02 8.16
CA LEU A 127 -20.40 -12.74 7.77
C LEU A 127 -20.20 -14.24 7.98
N ARG A 128 -21.27 -14.90 8.47
CA ARG A 128 -21.32 -16.35 8.56
C ARG A 128 -22.30 -16.88 7.52
N VAL A 129 -21.78 -17.68 6.59
CA VAL A 129 -22.53 -18.22 5.46
C VAL A 129 -22.47 -19.75 5.53
N PRO A 130 -23.59 -20.48 5.41
CA PRO A 130 -23.57 -21.95 5.33
C PRO A 130 -22.58 -22.42 4.27
N ALA A 131 -21.77 -23.45 4.59
CA ALA A 131 -20.68 -23.89 3.74
C ALA A 131 -21.14 -24.35 2.35
N ASP A 132 -22.34 -24.91 2.24
CA ASP A 132 -22.99 -25.30 0.97
C ASP A 132 -23.39 -24.10 0.10
N GLN A 133 -23.65 -22.93 0.70
CA GLN A 133 -24.05 -21.70 0.01
C GLN A 133 -22.88 -20.71 -0.19
N TYR A 134 -21.69 -21.06 0.29
CA TYR A 134 -20.51 -20.16 0.26
C TYR A 134 -20.18 -19.64 -1.14
N ARG A 135 -20.09 -20.51 -2.15
CA ARG A 135 -19.76 -20.09 -3.53
C ARG A 135 -20.87 -19.28 -4.19
N SER A 136 -22.11 -19.63 -3.97
CA SER A 136 -23.26 -18.87 -4.50
C SER A 136 -23.32 -17.48 -3.88
N PHE A 137 -23.06 -17.37 -2.58
CA PHE A 137 -22.97 -16.09 -1.89
C PHE A 137 -21.82 -15.22 -2.42
N LEU A 138 -20.61 -15.79 -2.59
CA LEU A 138 -19.48 -15.02 -3.13
C LEU A 138 -19.80 -14.44 -4.52
N THR A 139 -20.38 -15.24 -5.40
CA THR A 139 -20.79 -14.78 -6.74
C THR A 139 -21.84 -13.67 -6.67
N ALA A 140 -22.80 -13.78 -5.77
CA ALA A 140 -23.82 -12.75 -5.56
C ALA A 140 -23.20 -11.44 -4.98
N ALA A 141 -22.28 -11.59 -4.02
CA ALA A 141 -21.58 -10.46 -3.41
C ALA A 141 -20.70 -9.70 -4.43
N GLU A 142 -20.00 -10.40 -5.31
CA GLU A 142 -19.21 -9.80 -6.41
C GLU A 142 -20.08 -9.05 -7.41
N ASN A 143 -21.33 -9.46 -7.60
CA ASN A 143 -22.28 -8.77 -8.48
C ASN A 143 -22.93 -7.54 -7.82
N SER A 144 -22.85 -7.40 -6.49
CA SER A 144 -23.46 -6.30 -5.75
C SER A 144 -22.62 -5.00 -5.82
N ALA A 145 -21.31 -5.13 -6.04
CA ALA A 145 -20.37 -3.99 -6.12
C ALA A 145 -19.13 -4.36 -6.94
N SER A 146 -18.28 -3.36 -7.23
CA SER A 146 -17.02 -3.59 -7.96
C SER A 146 -15.99 -4.27 -7.05
N ARG A 147 -15.60 -5.50 -7.39
CA ARG A 147 -14.56 -6.24 -6.64
C ARG A 147 -13.16 -5.63 -6.89
N THR A 148 -12.51 -5.25 -5.81
CA THR A 148 -11.11 -4.79 -5.82
C THR A 148 -10.16 -5.95 -5.54
N SER A 149 -10.49 -6.79 -4.54
CA SER A 149 -9.71 -7.98 -4.21
C SER A 149 -10.58 -9.08 -3.64
N LEU A 150 -10.15 -10.32 -3.84
CA LEU A 150 -10.69 -11.52 -3.20
C LEU A 150 -9.50 -12.41 -2.80
N SER A 151 -9.46 -12.79 -1.53
CA SER A 151 -8.53 -13.79 -1.01
C SER A 151 -9.34 -14.90 -0.38
N GLU A 152 -9.16 -16.12 -0.84
CA GLU A 152 -9.82 -17.31 -0.30
C GLU A 152 -8.79 -18.21 0.37
N SER A 153 -9.13 -18.74 1.54
CA SER A 153 -8.36 -19.75 2.25
C SER A 153 -9.24 -20.96 2.53
N THR A 154 -8.69 -22.13 2.31
CA THR A 154 -9.36 -23.40 2.55
C THR A 154 -8.47 -24.26 3.44
N GLU A 155 -9.02 -24.74 4.57
CA GLU A 155 -8.30 -25.55 5.54
C GLU A 155 -9.02 -26.89 5.73
N ASP A 156 -8.29 -27.99 5.53
CA ASP A 156 -8.80 -29.34 5.77
C ASP A 156 -8.48 -29.75 7.22
N VAL A 157 -9.49 -29.71 8.06
CA VAL A 157 -9.41 -30.04 9.49
C VAL A 157 -9.90 -31.44 9.80
N THR A 158 -10.00 -32.31 8.80
CA THR A 158 -10.52 -33.66 8.97
C THR A 158 -9.74 -34.46 10.00
N ALA A 159 -8.41 -34.39 9.96
CA ALA A 159 -7.53 -35.06 10.90
C ALA A 159 -7.71 -34.55 12.33
N ASP A 160 -7.78 -33.25 12.52
CA ASP A 160 -7.95 -32.60 13.82
C ASP A 160 -9.33 -32.94 14.42
N TYR A 161 -10.36 -32.92 13.57
CA TYR A 161 -11.71 -33.29 13.99
C TYR A 161 -11.77 -34.73 14.49
N VAL A 162 -11.18 -35.68 13.75
CA VAL A 162 -11.14 -37.11 14.12
C VAL A 162 -10.31 -37.32 15.39
N ASP A 163 -9.18 -36.58 15.56
CA ASP A 163 -8.39 -36.69 16.79
C ASP A 163 -9.15 -36.18 18.02
N VAL A 164 -9.81 -35.03 17.92
CA VAL A 164 -10.67 -34.49 19.01
C VAL A 164 -11.78 -35.46 19.36
N GLU A 165 -12.44 -36.08 18.38
CA GLU A 165 -13.50 -37.06 18.59
C GLU A 165 -12.98 -38.34 19.24
N ALA A 166 -11.82 -38.84 18.81
CA ALA A 166 -11.22 -40.04 19.39
C ALA A 166 -10.79 -39.80 20.86
N ARG A 167 -10.27 -38.59 21.17
CA ARG A 167 -9.92 -38.20 22.55
C ARG A 167 -11.14 -38.11 23.44
N LEU A 168 -12.24 -37.49 22.95
CA LEU A 168 -13.52 -37.44 23.69
C LEU A 168 -14.01 -38.83 24.01
N ASN A 169 -14.07 -39.76 23.04
CA ASN A 169 -14.50 -41.12 23.24
C ASN A 169 -13.65 -41.85 24.28
N SER A 170 -12.32 -41.63 24.24
CA SER A 170 -11.38 -42.23 25.22
C SER A 170 -11.59 -41.67 26.63
N LEU A 171 -11.81 -40.36 26.77
CA LEU A 171 -12.05 -39.71 28.07
C LEU A 171 -13.42 -40.13 28.65
N GLU A 172 -14.43 -40.26 27.83
CA GLU A 172 -15.75 -40.75 28.25
C GLU A 172 -15.68 -42.19 28.77
N ALA A 173 -14.95 -43.08 28.07
CA ALA A 173 -14.69 -44.44 28.55
C ALA A 173 -13.89 -44.45 29.87
N GLN A 174 -12.90 -43.56 30.02
CA GLN A 174 -12.15 -43.40 31.26
C GLN A 174 -13.03 -42.90 32.39
N ARG A 175 -13.91 -41.93 32.14
CA ARG A 175 -14.90 -41.46 33.13
C ARG A 175 -15.78 -42.58 33.61
N GLN A 176 -16.36 -43.36 32.67
CA GLN A 176 -17.20 -44.48 32.99
C GLN A 176 -16.45 -45.52 33.88
N ARG A 177 -15.17 -45.80 33.54
CA ARG A 177 -14.36 -46.74 34.35
C ARG A 177 -14.11 -46.21 35.77
N LEU A 178 -13.85 -44.92 35.91
CA LEU A 178 -13.66 -44.25 37.22
C LEU A 178 -14.98 -44.29 38.05
N GLU A 179 -16.12 -44.08 37.41
CA GLU A 179 -17.44 -44.21 38.06
C GLU A 179 -17.71 -45.64 38.56
N GLU A 180 -17.31 -46.66 37.80
CA GLU A 180 -17.37 -48.07 38.24
C GLU A 180 -16.46 -48.32 39.46
N LEU A 181 -15.22 -47.79 39.45
CA LEU A 181 -14.28 -47.90 40.57
C LEU A 181 -14.79 -47.18 41.80
N ARG A 182 -15.39 -45.99 41.62
CA ARG A 182 -16.02 -45.21 42.71
C ARG A 182 -17.10 -46.03 43.43
N ALA A 183 -17.91 -46.77 42.67
CA ALA A 183 -18.96 -47.63 43.25
C ALA A 183 -18.39 -48.83 44.04
N GLN A 184 -17.15 -49.21 43.80
CA GLN A 184 -16.45 -50.31 44.48
C GLN A 184 -15.50 -49.87 45.58
N ALA A 185 -15.28 -48.54 45.76
CA ALA A 185 -14.38 -47.99 46.76
C ALA A 185 -14.86 -48.34 48.18
N ALA A 186 -13.98 -48.97 48.96
CA ALA A 186 -14.31 -49.41 50.30
C ALA A 186 -13.85 -48.45 51.42
N ASN A 187 -12.96 -47.53 51.11
CA ASN A 187 -12.47 -46.53 52.07
C ASN A 187 -12.52 -45.13 51.53
N LEU A 188 -12.43 -44.13 52.45
CA LEU A 188 -12.54 -42.73 52.11
C LEU A 188 -11.34 -42.20 51.28
N GLU A 189 -10.15 -42.70 51.47
CA GLU A 189 -8.94 -42.27 50.77
C GLU A 189 -9.00 -42.62 49.28
N ASP A 190 -9.39 -43.86 48.95
CA ASP A 190 -9.60 -44.30 47.57
C ASP A 190 -10.73 -43.49 46.89
N LEU A 191 -11.84 -43.22 47.62
CA LEU A 191 -12.95 -42.45 47.12
C LEU A 191 -12.50 -41.04 46.75
N LEU A 192 -11.73 -40.34 47.61
CA LEU A 192 -11.22 -38.99 47.34
C LEU A 192 -10.23 -38.98 46.18
N ALA A 193 -9.38 -40.00 46.05
CA ALA A 193 -8.48 -40.15 44.91
C ALA A 193 -9.22 -40.31 43.59
N ILE A 194 -10.28 -41.12 43.56
CA ILE A 194 -11.12 -41.33 42.37
C ILE A 194 -11.90 -40.03 42.02
N GLU A 195 -12.47 -39.36 43.02
CA GLU A 195 -13.18 -38.08 42.81
C GLU A 195 -12.25 -36.98 42.21
N ASN A 196 -11.00 -36.91 42.67
CA ASN A 196 -10.01 -35.99 42.08
C ASN A 196 -9.75 -36.34 40.61
N GLN A 197 -9.60 -37.62 40.26
CA GLN A 197 -9.44 -38.05 38.88
C GLN A 197 -10.67 -37.81 38.02
N LEU A 198 -11.88 -38.07 38.55
CA LEU A 198 -13.14 -37.77 37.85
C LEU A 198 -13.26 -36.29 37.54
N THR A 199 -12.93 -35.41 38.49
CA THR A 199 -12.89 -33.94 38.26
C THR A 199 -11.94 -33.58 37.13
N GLN A 200 -10.74 -34.17 37.10
CA GLN A 200 -9.75 -33.89 36.07
C GLN A 200 -10.19 -34.37 34.69
N VAL A 201 -10.75 -35.58 34.60
CA VAL A 201 -11.29 -36.14 33.35
C VAL A 201 -12.48 -35.33 32.85
N GLN A 202 -13.36 -34.89 33.76
CA GLN A 202 -14.51 -34.06 33.41
C GLN A 202 -14.04 -32.71 32.82
N TYR A 203 -13.06 -32.08 33.39
CA TYR A 203 -12.47 -30.86 32.84
C TYR A 203 -11.90 -31.05 31.43
N GLN A 204 -11.25 -32.18 31.18
CA GLN A 204 -10.72 -32.52 29.86
C GLN A 204 -11.86 -32.78 28.85
N ILE A 205 -12.93 -33.49 29.22
CA ILE A 205 -14.11 -33.69 28.38
C ILE A 205 -14.73 -32.34 27.99
N GLU A 206 -14.91 -31.42 28.95
CA GLU A 206 -15.49 -30.12 28.69
C GLU A 206 -14.59 -29.29 27.73
N SER A 207 -13.28 -29.36 27.91
CA SER A 207 -12.32 -28.68 27.02
C SER A 207 -12.39 -29.19 25.59
N TYR A 208 -12.33 -30.51 25.39
CA TYR A 208 -12.41 -31.12 24.04
C TYR A 208 -13.81 -30.99 23.42
N THR A 209 -14.86 -31.00 24.24
CA THR A 209 -16.22 -30.70 23.76
C THR A 209 -16.32 -29.27 23.24
N GLY A 210 -15.70 -28.33 23.95
CA GLY A 210 -15.57 -26.94 23.48
C GLY A 210 -14.83 -26.81 22.14
N GLN A 211 -13.69 -27.50 22.01
CA GLN A 211 -12.92 -27.53 20.76
C GLN A 211 -13.73 -28.14 19.59
N LYS A 212 -14.40 -29.28 19.85
CA LYS A 212 -15.27 -29.92 18.83
C LYS A 212 -16.36 -28.95 18.37
N ARG A 213 -17.01 -28.24 19.30
CA ARG A 213 -18.08 -27.28 18.97
C ARG A 213 -17.54 -26.12 18.08
N VAL A 214 -16.33 -25.63 18.33
CA VAL A 214 -15.70 -24.60 17.49
C VAL A 214 -15.44 -25.13 16.08
N LEU A 215 -14.91 -26.35 15.95
CA LEU A 215 -14.70 -26.99 14.64
C LEU A 215 -16.03 -27.23 13.91
N ASP A 216 -17.04 -27.73 14.59
CA ASP A 216 -18.40 -27.95 14.04
C ASP A 216 -18.99 -26.62 13.50
N ASP A 217 -18.84 -25.51 14.23
CA ASP A 217 -19.32 -24.20 13.81
C ASP A 217 -18.56 -23.69 12.55
N GLN A 218 -17.23 -23.85 12.53
CA GLN A 218 -16.40 -23.41 11.41
C GLN A 218 -16.58 -24.25 10.15
N ILE A 219 -16.87 -25.55 10.29
CA ILE A 219 -17.18 -26.47 9.19
C ILE A 219 -18.57 -26.17 8.63
N THR A 220 -19.54 -25.89 9.51
CA THR A 220 -20.93 -25.64 9.12
C THR A 220 -21.09 -24.26 8.47
N TYR A 221 -20.38 -23.25 9.01
CA TYR A 221 -20.45 -21.88 8.52
C TYR A 221 -19.07 -21.36 8.11
N SER A 222 -18.97 -21.03 6.83
CA SER A 222 -17.82 -20.30 6.29
C SER A 222 -17.78 -18.88 6.81
N THR A 223 -16.59 -18.33 7.02
CA THR A 223 -16.38 -16.94 7.43
C THR A 223 -16.04 -16.10 6.21
N VAL A 224 -16.85 -15.07 5.93
CA VAL A 224 -16.60 -14.12 4.85
C VAL A 224 -16.47 -12.72 5.45
N ASN A 225 -15.26 -12.17 5.40
CA ASN A 225 -15.02 -10.79 5.79
C ASN A 225 -15.20 -9.91 4.55
N VAL A 226 -16.17 -9.02 4.60
CA VAL A 226 -16.46 -8.10 3.50
C VAL A 226 -16.11 -6.68 3.92
N TYR A 227 -15.32 -6.02 3.10
CA TYR A 227 -14.98 -4.61 3.22
C TYR A 227 -15.56 -3.85 2.03
N LEU A 228 -16.47 -2.91 2.28
CA LEU A 228 -17.12 -2.10 1.25
C LEU A 228 -16.76 -0.62 1.46
N ASP A 229 -16.13 -0.03 0.45
CA ASP A 229 -15.74 1.37 0.40
C ASP A 229 -16.64 2.17 -0.56
N GLU A 230 -17.05 3.35 -0.13
CA GLU A 230 -17.69 4.35 -0.98
C GLU A 230 -16.62 5.14 -1.72
N VAL A 231 -16.64 5.08 -3.05
CA VAL A 231 -15.69 5.79 -3.90
C VAL A 231 -16.40 6.68 -4.91
N LYS A 232 -15.83 7.83 -5.24
CA LYS A 232 -16.37 8.72 -6.29
C LYS A 232 -16.15 8.17 -7.69
N VAL A 233 -15.10 7.36 -7.87
CA VAL A 233 -14.74 6.71 -9.13
C VAL A 233 -14.18 5.33 -8.80
N LEU A 234 -14.76 4.31 -9.41
CA LEU A 234 -14.32 2.93 -9.20
C LEU A 234 -12.87 2.71 -9.64
N SER A 235 -12.13 1.97 -8.84
CA SER A 235 -10.79 1.50 -9.21
C SER A 235 -10.91 0.53 -10.39
N PRO A 236 -10.18 0.74 -11.50
CA PRO A 236 -10.30 -0.14 -12.66
C PRO A 236 -9.66 -1.49 -12.39
N THR A 237 -10.43 -2.51 -12.50
CA THR A 237 -10.07 -3.93 -12.31
C THR A 237 -9.09 -4.45 -13.37
N SER A 238 -8.94 -3.76 -14.53
CA SER A 238 -8.07 -4.19 -15.62
C SER A 238 -6.77 -3.39 -15.63
N THR A 239 -5.66 -4.06 -15.39
CA THR A 239 -4.30 -3.53 -15.52
C THR A 239 -3.73 -3.65 -16.93
N SER A 240 -4.57 -3.59 -17.98
CA SER A 240 -4.08 -3.63 -19.34
C SER A 240 -3.17 -2.42 -19.63
N PHE A 241 -2.09 -2.64 -20.35
CA PHE A 241 -1.11 -1.59 -20.70
C PHE A 241 -1.79 -0.36 -21.35
N GLY A 242 -2.79 -0.60 -22.18
CA GLY A 242 -3.59 0.47 -22.82
C GLY A 242 -4.39 1.31 -21.80
N SER A 243 -5.00 0.68 -20.81
CA SER A 243 -5.77 1.40 -19.78
C SER A 243 -4.85 2.23 -18.86
N ARG A 244 -3.63 1.76 -18.59
CA ARG A 244 -2.61 2.53 -17.84
C ARG A 244 -2.16 3.78 -18.59
N ILE A 245 -1.93 3.68 -19.90
CA ILE A 245 -1.56 4.83 -20.74
C ILE A 245 -2.72 5.82 -20.84
N ALA A 246 -3.94 5.33 -21.11
CA ALA A 246 -5.12 6.20 -21.21
C ALA A 246 -5.36 6.98 -19.90
N ARG A 247 -5.14 6.35 -18.75
CA ARG A 247 -5.25 6.98 -17.43
C ARG A 247 -4.15 8.02 -17.21
N ALA A 248 -2.89 7.65 -17.45
CA ALA A 248 -1.77 8.58 -17.32
C ALA A 248 -1.98 9.83 -18.20
N PHE A 249 -2.56 9.65 -19.40
CA PHE A 249 -2.90 10.76 -20.27
C PHE A 249 -4.04 11.62 -19.73
N THR A 250 -5.12 11.02 -19.23
CA THR A 250 -6.27 11.78 -18.67
C THR A 250 -5.92 12.48 -17.36
N GLU A 251 -5.12 11.85 -16.50
CA GLU A 251 -4.62 12.46 -15.26
C GLU A 251 -3.63 13.57 -15.57
N GLY A 252 -2.72 13.36 -16.53
CA GLY A 252 -1.79 14.37 -16.99
C GLY A 252 -2.52 15.60 -17.58
N TRP A 253 -3.60 15.37 -18.36
CA TRP A 253 -4.41 16.45 -18.93
C TRP A 253 -5.18 17.24 -17.85
N ARG A 254 -5.74 16.55 -16.84
CA ARG A 254 -6.37 17.19 -15.67
C ARG A 254 -5.34 17.98 -14.85
N GLY A 255 -4.18 17.39 -14.59
CA GLY A 255 -3.08 18.06 -13.88
C GLY A 255 -2.59 19.32 -14.62
N PHE A 256 -2.52 19.27 -15.95
CA PHE A 256 -2.22 20.45 -16.79
C PHE A 256 -3.28 21.53 -16.65
N GLY A 257 -4.56 21.17 -16.66
CA GLY A 257 -5.68 22.11 -16.46
C GLY A 257 -5.60 22.81 -15.10
N HIS A 258 -5.37 22.05 -14.03
CA HIS A 258 -5.18 22.62 -12.68
C HIS A 258 -3.92 23.50 -12.60
N GLY A 259 -2.81 23.05 -13.18
CA GLY A 259 -1.57 23.85 -13.21
C GLY A 259 -1.73 25.17 -13.96
N LEU A 260 -2.53 25.20 -15.04
CA LEU A 260 -2.84 26.42 -15.76
C LEU A 260 -3.73 27.38 -14.94
N GLN A 261 -4.68 26.82 -14.18
CA GLN A 261 -5.53 27.59 -13.27
C GLN A 261 -4.71 28.16 -12.10
N ASP A 262 -3.82 27.38 -11.50
CA ASP A 262 -2.92 27.82 -10.44
C ASP A 262 -1.96 28.91 -10.94
N LEU A 263 -1.45 28.79 -12.16
CA LEU A 263 -0.63 29.80 -12.79
C LEU A 263 -1.40 31.13 -12.99
N ALA A 264 -2.68 31.03 -13.44
CA ALA A 264 -3.52 32.21 -13.59
C ALA A 264 -3.80 32.90 -12.25
N VAL A 265 -4.07 32.14 -11.20
CA VAL A 265 -4.27 32.65 -9.84
C VAL A 265 -2.98 33.29 -9.31
N ALA A 266 -1.83 32.65 -9.51
CA ALA A 266 -0.53 33.19 -9.11
C ALA A 266 -0.18 34.48 -9.85
N LEU A 267 -0.53 34.59 -11.16
CA LEU A 267 -0.35 35.80 -11.96
C LEU A 267 -1.22 36.96 -11.44
N VAL A 268 -2.50 36.68 -11.15
CA VAL A 268 -3.41 37.70 -10.60
C VAL A 268 -2.99 38.09 -9.19
N GLY A 269 -2.61 37.14 -8.32
CA GLY A 269 -2.12 37.42 -6.96
C GLY A 269 -0.78 38.11 -6.94
N GLY A 270 0.08 37.92 -7.95
CA GLY A 270 1.38 38.59 -8.10
C GLY A 270 1.31 39.99 -8.71
N LEU A 271 0.16 40.37 -9.35
CA LEU A 271 -0.02 41.68 -9.99
C LEU A 271 0.32 42.88 -9.08
N PRO A 272 -0.09 42.97 -7.81
CA PRO A 272 0.27 44.09 -6.91
C PRO A 272 1.78 44.22 -6.73
N TRP A 273 2.47 43.05 -6.58
CA TRP A 273 3.93 43.04 -6.41
C TRP A 273 4.68 43.47 -7.67
N LEU A 274 4.18 43.07 -8.85
CA LEU A 274 4.73 43.50 -10.14
C LEU A 274 4.56 45.02 -10.36
N LEU A 275 3.43 45.61 -9.95
CA LEU A 275 3.18 47.03 -9.99
C LEU A 275 4.17 47.80 -9.07
N VAL A 276 4.39 47.31 -7.86
CA VAL A 276 5.37 47.94 -6.92
C VAL A 276 6.78 47.87 -7.49
N LEU A 277 7.20 46.74 -8.06
CA LEU A 277 8.49 46.59 -8.72
C LEU A 277 8.64 47.50 -9.94
N ALA A 278 7.60 47.64 -10.77
CA ALA A 278 7.59 48.54 -11.92
C ALA A 278 7.71 50.00 -11.50
N LEU A 279 7.00 50.43 -10.44
CA LEU A 279 7.10 51.77 -9.87
C LEU A 279 8.49 52.04 -9.26
N ALA A 280 9.07 51.07 -8.56
CA ALA A 280 10.41 51.18 -8.02
C ALA A 280 11.47 51.28 -9.13
N ALA A 281 11.32 50.50 -10.20
CA ALA A 281 12.20 50.54 -11.36
C ALA A 281 12.06 51.87 -12.11
N ALA A 282 10.81 52.37 -12.32
CA ALA A 282 10.58 53.69 -12.93
C ALA A 282 11.12 54.83 -12.09
N GLY A 283 10.95 54.80 -10.76
CA GLY A 283 11.54 55.78 -9.81
C GLY A 283 13.06 55.72 -9.82
N GLY A 284 13.66 54.53 -9.82
CA GLY A 284 15.09 54.33 -9.91
C GLY A 284 15.70 54.88 -11.22
N THR A 285 15.05 54.67 -12.36
CA THR A 285 15.48 55.16 -13.66
C THR A 285 15.31 56.69 -13.75
N ALA A 286 14.24 57.25 -13.16
CA ALA A 286 14.02 58.71 -13.09
C ALA A 286 15.07 59.39 -12.21
N LEU A 287 15.42 58.80 -11.05
CA LEU A 287 16.49 59.30 -10.18
C LEU A 287 17.87 59.17 -10.82
N TYR A 288 18.13 58.09 -11.57
CA TYR A 288 19.38 57.91 -12.31
C TYR A 288 19.54 58.94 -13.45
N ARG A 289 18.42 59.26 -14.14
CA ARG A 289 18.41 60.32 -15.17
C ARG A 289 18.55 61.75 -14.60
N ARG A 290 18.14 61.98 -13.36
CA ARG A 290 18.29 63.31 -12.67
C ARG A 290 19.65 63.51 -12.03
N ARG A 291 20.55 62.52 -11.99
CA ARG A 291 21.91 62.72 -11.53
C ARG A 291 22.59 63.64 -12.51
N PRO A 292 23.00 64.95 -12.10
CA PRO A 292 23.67 65.88 -12.97
C PRO A 292 24.97 65.20 -13.41
N ARG A 293 25.16 65.14 -14.72
CA ARG A 293 26.47 64.82 -15.29
C ARG A 293 27.48 65.79 -14.69
N ARG A 294 28.29 65.33 -13.75
CA ARG A 294 29.50 66.04 -13.34
C ARG A 294 30.30 66.23 -14.60
N GLN A 295 30.28 67.50 -15.10
CA GLN A 295 31.16 67.95 -16.14
C GLN A 295 32.61 67.74 -15.66
N LYS A 296 33.32 66.86 -16.33
CA LYS A 296 34.78 66.78 -16.21
C LYS A 296 35.30 68.11 -16.65
N ARG A 297 35.78 68.90 -15.71
CA ARG A 297 36.63 70.06 -16.01
C ARG A 297 37.78 69.65 -16.94
N PRO A 298 38.06 70.35 -18.08
CA PRO A 298 39.24 70.08 -18.86
C PRO A 298 40.42 70.47 -17.99
N SER A 299 41.32 69.57 -17.70
CA SER A 299 42.62 69.81 -17.10
C SER A 299 43.44 70.58 -18.10
N GLY A 300 43.59 71.87 -17.85
CA GLY A 300 44.42 72.72 -18.63
C GLY A 300 45.90 72.41 -18.40
N TYR A 301 46.63 72.58 -19.48
CA TYR A 301 48.04 72.79 -19.57
C TYR A 301 48.99 71.88 -18.77
N ALA A 302 49.44 70.87 -19.39
CA ALA A 302 50.74 70.31 -19.08
C ALA A 302 51.84 71.23 -19.63
N ALA A 303 52.60 71.80 -18.75
CA ALA A 303 53.82 72.54 -19.09
C ALA A 303 54.79 71.60 -19.84
N GLN A 304 55.32 72.08 -20.97
CA GLN A 304 56.40 71.43 -21.70
C GLN A 304 57.65 71.36 -20.81
N PRO A 305 58.38 70.31 -20.78
CA PRO A 305 59.68 70.20 -20.17
C PRO A 305 60.72 71.00 -20.98
N PRO A 306 61.69 71.72 -20.34
CA PRO A 306 62.73 72.46 -21.05
C PRO A 306 63.67 71.53 -21.81
N ALA A 307 64.12 71.99 -23.00
CA ALA A 307 65.06 71.34 -23.89
C ALA A 307 66.43 71.05 -23.20
N PRO A 308 67.09 69.94 -23.51
CA PRO A 308 68.39 69.61 -22.94
C PRO A 308 69.44 70.56 -23.47
N GLN A 309 70.19 71.21 -22.54
CA GLN A 309 71.43 72.00 -22.86
C GLN A 309 72.50 71.02 -23.32
N LYS A 310 73.15 71.38 -24.45
CA LYS A 310 74.36 70.74 -24.95
C LYS A 310 75.47 70.97 -23.95
N GLU A 311 76.01 69.92 -23.37
CA GLU A 311 77.32 69.94 -22.69
C GLU A 311 78.44 70.20 -23.67
N GLN A 312 79.24 71.19 -23.41
CA GLN A 312 80.54 71.43 -24.07
C GLN A 312 81.61 70.52 -23.47
N PRO A 313 82.55 70.01 -24.27
CA PRO A 313 83.57 69.12 -23.74
C PRO A 313 84.63 69.93 -22.96
N PRO A 314 85.21 69.32 -21.91
CA PRO A 314 86.27 70.00 -21.14
C PRO A 314 87.58 70.00 -21.89
N GLU A 315 88.19 71.17 -21.92
CA GLU A 315 89.57 71.37 -22.40
C GLU A 315 90.56 70.73 -21.42
N THR A 316 91.50 70.04 -21.97
CA THR A 316 92.69 69.48 -21.30
C THR A 316 93.71 70.51 -21.09
N PRO A 317 94.22 70.72 -19.89
CA PRO A 317 95.53 71.50 -19.76
C PRO A 317 96.69 70.50 -19.72
N LEU A 318 97.70 70.89 -20.55
CA LEU A 318 99.05 70.43 -20.56
C LEU A 318 99.75 70.76 -19.26
N LYS A 319 100.31 69.85 -18.60
CA LYS A 319 101.71 69.60 -18.17
C LYS A 319 101.77 68.39 -17.27
#